data_e0e520f6778d552a5725fe11fc0afccc
#
_entry.id   e0e520f6778d552a5725fe11fc0afccc
#
_cell.length_a   1.000
_cell.length_b   1.000
_cell.length_c   1.000
_cell.angle_alpha   90.00
_cell.angle_beta   90.00
_cell.angle_gamma   90.00
#
_symmetry.space_group_name_H-M   'P 1'
#
loop_
_entity.id
_entity.type
_entity.pdbx_description
1 polymer ?
#
loop_
_entity_poly.entity_id
_entity_poly.type
_entity_poly.pdbx_seq_one_letter_code
_entity_poly.pdbx_strand_id
1 'polypeptide(L)'
;VLIPLEGDYSIALRRAPDWRQACTEAWGPATGERSVATLRELLGLVGAHEWRKKGVEIPALGAPPLNRIHPHYGVFSPVRGEYVGLVAAAPLPSKALAFDIGVGTGVLSAVLARRGVQRVVATDQDPRALACARENLQRLQLLDRVELQQADLFPPGRAPLVVCNPPWVPARANSPIEHAVYDEGSRMLKGFLAGLSAHLEPGGEGWLILSDLAEHLGLRPREHLLAWIAEAGLVVRGRHDVKPVHAKAADAQDALHAARAAEVTSLWRLAAA
;
A
#
# COMPACT_ATOMS: atom_id res chain seq x y z
N VAL A 1 2.90 24.62 16.13
CA VAL A 1 2.32 25.87 15.59
C VAL A 1 0.96 25.55 15.02
N LEU A 2 -0.08 26.30 15.42
CA LEU A 2 -1.45 26.24 14.89
C LEU A 2 -1.62 27.33 13.83
N ILE A 3 -2.24 26.98 12.71
CA ILE A 3 -2.52 27.88 11.60
C ILE A 3 -4.03 28.01 11.46
N PRO A 4 -4.60 29.23 11.58
CA PRO A 4 -6.00 29.48 11.27
C PRO A 4 -6.22 29.43 9.76
N LEU A 5 -7.31 28.77 9.35
CA LEU A 5 -7.76 28.66 7.97
C LEU A 5 -9.11 29.37 7.84
N GLU A 6 -9.26 30.14 6.80
CA GLU A 6 -10.56 30.72 6.41
C GLU A 6 -11.48 29.62 5.87
N GLY A 7 -12.75 29.95 5.69
CA GLY A 7 -13.78 28.99 5.28
C GLY A 7 -13.57 28.37 3.88
N ASP A 8 -12.64 28.87 3.08
CA ASP A 8 -12.20 28.35 1.78
C ASP A 8 -10.83 27.65 1.85
N TYR A 9 -10.32 27.37 3.05
CA TYR A 9 -8.98 26.87 3.35
C TYR A 9 -7.84 27.85 3.06
N SER A 10 -8.11 29.12 2.73
CA SER A 10 -7.06 30.12 2.61
C SER A 10 -6.46 30.49 3.97
N ILE A 11 -5.23 30.99 3.94
CA ILE A 11 -4.53 31.49 5.12
C ILE A 11 -4.44 33.01 5.00
N ALA A 12 -4.94 33.74 6.00
CA ALA A 12 -4.95 35.19 6.03
C ALA A 12 -3.55 35.81 6.31
N LEU A 13 -2.52 35.33 5.63
CA LEU A 13 -1.15 35.83 5.70
C LEU A 13 -0.67 36.26 4.32
N ARG A 14 -0.04 37.45 4.25
CA ARG A 14 0.33 38.14 2.99
C ARG A 14 1.20 37.29 2.04
N ARG A 15 1.94 36.28 2.51
CA ARG A 15 2.83 35.43 1.73
C ARG A 15 2.60 33.94 2.01
N ALA A 16 1.41 33.58 2.46
CA ALA A 16 1.06 32.19 2.67
C ALA A 16 1.04 31.45 1.32
N PRO A 17 1.56 30.22 1.25
CA PRO A 17 1.33 29.37 0.10
C PRO A 17 -0.15 29.09 -0.11
N ASP A 18 -0.57 28.79 -1.33
CA ASP A 18 -1.94 28.35 -1.62
C ASP A 18 -2.07 26.85 -1.31
N TRP A 19 -2.74 26.54 -0.22
CA TRP A 19 -2.94 25.18 0.30
C TRP A 19 -4.34 24.66 -0.01
N ARG A 20 -5.20 25.47 -0.60
CA ARG A 20 -6.64 25.16 -0.77
C ARG A 20 -6.87 23.86 -1.49
N GLN A 21 -6.13 23.59 -2.57
CA GLN A 21 -6.28 22.35 -3.32
C GLN A 21 -5.82 21.13 -2.50
N ALA A 22 -4.69 21.23 -1.81
CA ALA A 22 -4.19 20.16 -0.94
C ALA A 22 -5.17 19.86 0.20
N CYS A 23 -5.75 20.90 0.81
CA CYS A 23 -6.78 20.76 1.85
C CYS A 23 -8.07 20.13 1.27
N THR A 24 -8.50 20.55 0.11
CA THR A 24 -9.70 19.98 -0.56
C THR A 24 -9.50 18.51 -0.90
N GLU A 25 -8.33 18.10 -1.36
CA GLU A 25 -8.02 16.69 -1.65
C GLU A 25 -8.00 15.81 -0.40
N ALA A 26 -7.59 16.37 0.74
CA ALA A 26 -7.46 15.63 1.99
C ALA A 26 -8.73 15.62 2.84
N TRP A 27 -9.41 16.76 2.92
CA TRP A 27 -10.54 16.98 3.85
C TRP A 27 -11.87 17.11 3.14
N GLY A 28 -11.88 17.18 1.81
CA GLY A 28 -13.08 17.42 1.02
C GLY A 28 -13.32 18.89 0.71
N PRO A 29 -14.45 19.20 0.03
CA PRO A 29 -14.82 20.59 -0.32
C PRO A 29 -14.90 21.48 0.91
N ALA A 30 -14.49 22.72 0.76
CA ALA A 30 -14.57 23.74 1.80
C ALA A 30 -16.02 23.99 2.23
N THR A 31 -16.25 24.06 3.55
CA THR A 31 -17.60 24.19 4.14
C THR A 31 -18.03 25.63 4.37
N GLY A 32 -17.14 26.60 4.18
CA GLY A 32 -17.34 28.00 4.54
C GLY A 32 -17.05 28.32 6.02
N GLU A 33 -16.73 27.31 6.84
CA GLU A 33 -16.42 27.48 8.25
C GLU A 33 -14.92 27.65 8.47
N ARG A 34 -14.55 28.56 9.37
CA ARG A 34 -13.15 28.72 9.80
C ARG A 34 -12.71 27.51 10.62
N SER A 35 -11.47 27.11 10.42
CA SER A 35 -10.86 25.97 11.11
C SER A 35 -9.43 26.28 11.55
N VAL A 36 -8.83 25.36 12.28
CA VAL A 36 -7.43 25.46 12.71
C VAL A 36 -6.75 24.14 12.43
N ALA A 37 -5.60 24.18 11.76
CA ALA A 37 -4.76 23.02 11.53
C ALA A 37 -3.35 23.21 12.09
N THR A 38 -2.65 22.12 12.38
CA THR A 38 -1.23 22.23 12.73
C THR A 38 -0.39 22.48 11.48
N LEU A 39 0.69 23.24 11.62
CA LEU A 39 1.64 23.44 10.52
C LEU A 39 2.19 22.10 10.01
N ARG A 40 2.44 21.14 10.93
CA ARG A 40 2.91 19.79 10.56
C ARG A 40 1.91 19.05 9.66
N GLU A 41 0.65 19.14 9.99
CA GLU A 41 -0.43 18.54 9.20
C GLU A 41 -0.51 19.19 7.81
N LEU A 42 -0.56 20.52 7.74
CA LEU A 42 -0.57 21.24 6.46
C LEU A 42 0.63 20.91 5.57
N LEU A 43 1.83 20.83 6.12
CA LEU A 43 3.02 20.38 5.39
C LEU A 43 2.86 18.95 4.86
N GLY A 44 2.24 18.07 5.63
CA GLY A 44 1.92 16.71 5.20
C GLY A 44 0.94 16.69 4.03
N LEU A 45 -0.12 17.50 4.08
CA LEU A 45 -1.10 17.63 2.98
C LEU A 45 -0.45 18.14 1.69
N VAL A 46 0.36 19.19 1.79
CA VAL A 46 1.08 19.75 0.63
C VAL A 46 2.05 18.72 0.05
N GLY A 47 2.78 18.01 0.90
CA GLY A 47 3.68 16.94 0.44
C GLY A 47 2.92 15.85 -0.31
N ALA A 48 1.77 15.40 0.20
CA ALA A 48 0.91 14.42 -0.47
C ALA A 48 0.36 14.94 -1.81
N HIS A 49 -0.08 16.22 -1.84
CA HIS A 49 -0.54 16.88 -3.07
C HIS A 49 0.56 16.95 -4.14
N GLU A 50 1.78 17.33 -3.76
CA GLU A 50 2.91 17.38 -4.71
C GLU A 50 3.28 15.99 -5.23
N TRP A 51 3.26 14.96 -4.40
CA TRP A 51 3.43 13.58 -4.84
C TRP A 51 2.31 13.12 -5.77
N ARG A 52 1.05 13.50 -5.50
CA ARG A 52 -0.07 13.21 -6.40
C ARG A 52 0.10 13.86 -7.75
N LYS A 53 0.55 15.11 -7.81
CA LYS A 53 0.82 15.84 -9.07
C LYS A 53 1.97 15.21 -9.85
N LYS A 54 3.11 14.99 -9.20
CA LYS A 54 4.32 14.47 -9.83
C LYS A 54 4.18 13.00 -10.21
N GLY A 55 3.52 12.21 -9.39
CA GLY A 55 3.48 10.76 -9.47
C GLY A 55 4.81 10.12 -9.05
N VAL A 56 4.71 8.89 -8.56
CA VAL A 56 5.84 8.02 -8.22
C VAL A 56 6.18 7.17 -9.43
N GLU A 57 7.41 7.23 -9.88
CA GLU A 57 7.89 6.39 -10.98
C GLU A 57 8.04 4.94 -10.51
N ILE A 58 7.49 4.02 -11.29
CA ILE A 58 7.52 2.57 -11.03
C ILE A 58 8.19 1.88 -12.21
N PRO A 59 9.48 1.56 -12.13
CA PRO A 59 10.22 0.95 -13.24
C PRO A 59 9.58 -0.34 -13.76
N ALA A 60 8.94 -1.11 -12.90
CA ALA A 60 8.24 -2.34 -13.26
C ALA A 60 7.03 -2.13 -14.20
N LEU A 61 6.54 -0.90 -14.35
CA LEU A 61 5.46 -0.56 -15.29
C LEU A 61 5.98 -0.22 -16.71
N GLY A 62 7.30 -0.11 -16.88
CA GLY A 62 7.93 0.18 -18.16
C GLY A 62 8.39 1.62 -18.33
N ALA A 63 8.41 2.12 -19.56
CA ALA A 63 8.90 3.45 -19.88
C ALA A 63 7.83 4.54 -19.71
N PRO A 64 8.23 5.81 -19.46
CA PRO A 64 7.33 6.95 -19.49
C PRO A 64 6.55 7.05 -20.81
N PRO A 65 5.35 7.64 -20.81
CA PRO A 65 4.67 8.27 -19.68
C PRO A 65 3.81 7.33 -18.82
N LEU A 66 3.67 6.06 -19.18
CA LEU A 66 2.75 5.10 -18.56
C LEU A 66 3.43 4.27 -17.45
N ASN A 67 4.25 4.91 -16.64
CA ASN A 67 5.02 4.25 -15.57
C ASN A 67 4.92 4.97 -14.21
N ARG A 68 3.90 5.83 -14.01
CA ARG A 68 3.75 6.57 -12.76
C ARG A 68 2.45 6.25 -12.04
N ILE A 69 2.54 6.17 -10.73
CA ILE A 69 1.43 6.05 -9.79
C ILE A 69 1.25 7.40 -9.09
N HIS A 70 0.05 7.92 -9.07
CA HIS A 70 -0.34 9.18 -8.45
C HIS A 70 -1.12 8.89 -7.15
N PRO A 71 -0.47 8.89 -5.98
CA PRO A 71 -1.12 8.52 -4.73
C PRO A 71 -2.08 9.62 -4.27
N HIS A 72 -3.26 9.23 -3.77
CA HIS A 72 -4.15 10.14 -3.06
C HIS A 72 -3.72 10.30 -1.59
N TYR A 73 -4.12 11.43 -0.96
CA TYR A 73 -3.93 11.60 0.47
C TYR A 73 -4.58 10.45 1.26
N GLY A 74 -3.87 9.92 2.24
CA GLY A 74 -4.36 8.81 3.06
C GLY A 74 -4.27 7.42 2.42
N VAL A 75 -3.81 7.33 1.16
CA VAL A 75 -3.54 6.05 0.48
C VAL A 75 -2.04 5.81 0.44
N PHE A 76 -1.61 4.57 0.70
CA PHE A 76 -0.18 4.22 0.76
C PHE A 76 0.53 4.55 -0.55
N SER A 77 1.53 5.44 -0.45
CA SER A 77 2.34 5.84 -1.60
C SER A 77 3.49 4.85 -1.83
N PRO A 78 3.67 4.31 -3.06
CA PRO A 78 4.70 3.33 -3.36
C PRO A 78 6.11 3.96 -3.54
N VAL A 79 6.44 5.00 -2.75
CA VAL A 79 7.76 5.65 -2.77
C VAL A 79 8.87 4.69 -2.39
N ARG A 80 8.58 3.72 -1.52
CA ARG A 80 9.44 2.58 -1.23
C ARG A 80 9.10 1.45 -2.20
N GLY A 81 9.64 1.52 -3.42
CA GLY A 81 9.28 0.64 -4.53
C GLY A 81 9.90 -0.76 -4.49
N GLU A 82 10.72 -1.10 -3.49
CA GLU A 82 11.44 -2.37 -3.44
C GLU A 82 10.49 -3.58 -3.49
N TYR A 83 9.38 -3.51 -2.77
CA TYR A 83 8.37 -4.58 -2.76
C TYR A 83 7.69 -4.77 -4.12
N VAL A 84 7.54 -3.70 -4.89
CA VAL A 84 7.00 -3.76 -6.25
C VAL A 84 7.93 -4.56 -7.15
N GLY A 85 9.25 -4.37 -6.99
CA GLY A 85 10.29 -5.13 -7.69
C GLY A 85 10.22 -6.63 -7.39
N LEU A 86 9.93 -7.01 -6.14
CA LEU A 86 9.73 -8.42 -5.76
C LEU A 86 8.56 -9.05 -6.53
N VAL A 87 7.41 -8.36 -6.57
CA VAL A 87 6.24 -8.82 -7.33
C VAL A 87 6.53 -8.84 -8.83
N ALA A 88 7.29 -7.88 -9.34
CA ALA A 88 7.67 -7.85 -10.75
C ALA A 88 8.58 -9.02 -11.17
N ALA A 89 9.45 -9.49 -10.27
CA ALA A 89 10.46 -10.51 -10.56
C ALA A 89 10.02 -11.95 -10.23
N ALA A 90 9.14 -12.15 -9.24
CA ALA A 90 8.73 -13.48 -8.79
C ALA A 90 8.04 -14.28 -9.91
N PRO A 91 8.28 -15.60 -10.04
CA PRO A 91 7.68 -16.41 -11.10
C PRO A 91 6.17 -16.52 -10.90
N LEU A 92 5.38 -16.07 -11.89
CA LEU A 92 3.91 -16.14 -11.86
C LEU A 92 3.45 -17.60 -11.93
N PRO A 93 2.60 -18.07 -10.99
CA PRO A 93 2.03 -19.42 -11.07
C PRO A 93 1.04 -19.53 -12.24
N SER A 94 0.38 -18.45 -12.61
CA SER A 94 -0.57 -18.36 -13.71
C SER A 94 -0.69 -16.94 -14.22
N LYS A 95 -1.15 -16.78 -15.46
CA LYS A 95 -1.51 -15.49 -16.05
C LYS A 95 -3.02 -15.32 -16.27
N ALA A 96 -3.85 -16.29 -15.87
CA ALA A 96 -5.28 -16.21 -16.10
C ALA A 96 -5.98 -15.20 -15.19
N LEU A 97 -5.81 -15.36 -13.88
CA LEU A 97 -6.48 -14.57 -12.85
C LEU A 97 -5.54 -14.33 -11.66
N ALA A 98 -5.62 -13.14 -11.08
CA ALA A 98 -5.03 -12.85 -9.78
C ALA A 98 -6.01 -12.05 -8.90
N PHE A 99 -5.92 -12.23 -7.59
CA PHE A 99 -6.55 -11.35 -6.62
C PHE A 99 -5.48 -10.44 -6.01
N ASP A 100 -5.80 -9.15 -5.84
CA ASP A 100 -4.96 -8.16 -5.17
C ASP A 100 -5.72 -7.63 -3.95
N ILE A 101 -5.31 -8.06 -2.76
CA ILE A 101 -6.00 -7.81 -1.50
C ILE A 101 -5.42 -6.56 -0.83
N GLY A 102 -6.24 -5.51 -0.67
CA GLY A 102 -5.79 -4.20 -0.23
C GLY A 102 -5.11 -3.44 -1.37
N VAL A 103 -5.89 -3.12 -2.40
CA VAL A 103 -5.38 -2.55 -3.66
C VAL A 103 -4.64 -1.22 -3.50
N GLY A 104 -4.98 -0.41 -2.49
CA GLY A 104 -4.35 0.87 -2.24
C GLY A 104 -4.33 1.78 -3.47
N THR A 105 -3.13 2.09 -3.97
CA THR A 105 -2.93 2.91 -5.18
C THR A 105 -3.13 2.15 -6.49
N GLY A 106 -3.32 0.84 -6.46
CA GLY A 106 -3.43 -0.01 -7.64
C GLY A 106 -2.08 -0.44 -8.23
N VAL A 107 -0.97 -0.17 -7.56
CA VAL A 107 0.37 -0.43 -8.11
C VAL A 107 0.64 -1.91 -8.37
N LEU A 108 0.25 -2.81 -7.44
CA LEU A 108 0.47 -4.25 -7.62
C LEU A 108 -0.44 -4.82 -8.71
N SER A 109 -1.72 -4.43 -8.74
CA SER A 109 -2.64 -4.76 -9.83
C SER A 109 -2.09 -4.33 -11.18
N ALA A 110 -1.55 -3.10 -11.29
CA ALA A 110 -0.94 -2.60 -12.52
C ALA A 110 0.28 -3.43 -12.95
N VAL A 111 1.16 -3.79 -12.00
CA VAL A 111 2.33 -4.64 -12.29
C VAL A 111 1.91 -6.03 -12.75
N LEU A 112 0.94 -6.66 -12.10
CA LEU A 112 0.42 -7.97 -12.50
C LEU A 112 -0.17 -7.92 -13.92
N ALA A 113 -0.98 -6.91 -14.23
CA ALA A 113 -1.54 -6.71 -15.57
C ALA A 113 -0.43 -6.48 -16.63
N ARG A 114 0.60 -5.67 -16.33
CA ARG A 114 1.77 -5.47 -17.23
C ARG A 114 2.57 -6.75 -17.44
N ARG A 115 2.63 -7.65 -16.46
CA ARG A 115 3.26 -8.97 -16.56
C ARG A 115 2.43 -9.97 -17.37
N GLY A 116 1.27 -9.58 -17.87
CA GLY A 116 0.41 -10.37 -18.73
C GLY A 116 -0.67 -11.16 -18.01
N VAL A 117 -0.95 -10.86 -16.73
CA VAL A 117 -2.15 -11.39 -16.05
C VAL A 117 -3.36 -10.83 -16.78
N GLN A 118 -4.26 -11.72 -17.23
CA GLN A 118 -5.38 -11.36 -18.10
C GLN A 118 -6.48 -10.62 -17.33
N ARG A 119 -6.74 -11.03 -16.09
CA ARG A 119 -7.73 -10.43 -15.19
C ARG A 119 -7.16 -10.32 -13.79
N VAL A 120 -7.30 -9.17 -13.18
CA VAL A 120 -7.02 -8.93 -11.75
C VAL A 120 -8.32 -8.50 -11.08
N VAL A 121 -8.73 -9.17 -10.01
CA VAL A 121 -9.80 -8.70 -9.13
C VAL A 121 -9.13 -8.11 -7.90
N ALA A 122 -9.30 -6.81 -7.71
CA ALA A 122 -8.62 -6.07 -6.65
C ALA A 122 -9.62 -5.51 -5.64
N THR A 123 -9.35 -5.73 -4.37
CA THR A 123 -10.26 -5.34 -3.29
C THR A 123 -9.64 -4.30 -2.37
N ASP A 124 -10.46 -3.46 -1.80
CA ASP A 124 -10.14 -2.61 -0.66
C ASP A 124 -11.41 -2.27 0.12
N GLN A 125 -11.29 -2.11 1.42
CA GLN A 125 -12.42 -1.65 2.25
C GLN A 125 -12.60 -0.12 2.16
N ASP A 126 -11.51 0.63 1.86
CA ASP A 126 -11.53 2.10 1.80
C ASP A 126 -11.93 2.60 0.40
N PRO A 127 -13.08 3.29 0.26
CA PRO A 127 -13.50 3.84 -1.02
C PRO A 127 -12.50 4.86 -1.60
N ARG A 128 -11.66 5.51 -0.77
CA ARG A 128 -10.61 6.43 -1.24
C ARG A 128 -9.49 5.66 -1.94
N ALA A 129 -9.12 4.49 -1.42
CA ALA A 129 -8.15 3.60 -2.07
C ALA A 129 -8.68 3.11 -3.42
N LEU A 130 -9.94 2.69 -3.49
CA LEU A 130 -10.57 2.27 -4.75
C LEU A 130 -10.64 3.41 -5.78
N ALA A 131 -10.95 4.64 -5.35
CA ALA A 131 -10.93 5.82 -6.23
C ALA A 131 -9.51 6.11 -6.74
N CYS A 132 -8.51 6.04 -5.86
CA CYS A 132 -7.10 6.21 -6.21
C CYS A 132 -6.63 5.14 -7.22
N ALA A 133 -6.92 3.87 -6.95
CA ALA A 133 -6.59 2.77 -7.85
C ALA A 133 -7.24 2.94 -9.22
N ARG A 134 -8.52 3.31 -9.27
CA ARG A 134 -9.26 3.55 -10.52
C ARG A 134 -8.61 4.63 -11.37
N GLU A 135 -8.28 5.80 -10.79
CA GLU A 135 -7.60 6.88 -11.51
C GLU A 135 -6.24 6.45 -12.05
N ASN A 136 -5.44 5.74 -11.23
CA ASN A 136 -4.12 5.26 -11.65
C ASN A 136 -4.23 4.22 -12.78
N LEU A 137 -5.11 3.23 -12.64
CA LEU A 137 -5.31 2.19 -13.66
C LEU A 137 -5.83 2.79 -14.96
N GLN A 138 -6.70 3.80 -14.90
CA GLN A 138 -7.17 4.52 -16.08
C GLN A 138 -6.02 5.27 -16.79
N ARG A 139 -5.17 5.99 -16.02
CA ARG A 139 -3.97 6.68 -16.56
C ARG A 139 -3.00 5.71 -17.20
N LEU A 140 -2.85 4.52 -16.62
CA LEU A 140 -1.98 3.45 -17.11
C LEU A 140 -2.61 2.63 -18.25
N GLN A 141 -3.87 2.89 -18.61
CA GLN A 141 -4.63 2.15 -19.64
C GLN A 141 -4.76 0.65 -19.31
N LEU A 142 -5.05 0.34 -18.05
CA LEU A 142 -5.16 -1.03 -17.52
C LEU A 142 -6.52 -1.33 -16.86
N LEU A 143 -7.47 -0.38 -16.92
CA LEU A 143 -8.75 -0.52 -16.23
C LEU A 143 -9.62 -1.64 -16.82
N ASP A 144 -9.41 -2.01 -18.08
CA ASP A 144 -10.06 -3.14 -18.74
C ASP A 144 -9.64 -4.52 -18.21
N ARG A 145 -8.47 -4.58 -17.56
CA ARG A 145 -7.90 -5.81 -16.97
C ARG A 145 -8.08 -5.92 -15.48
N VAL A 146 -8.45 -4.83 -14.80
CA VAL A 146 -8.52 -4.79 -13.34
C VAL A 146 -9.92 -4.42 -12.90
N GLU A 147 -10.59 -5.35 -12.25
CA GLU A 147 -11.90 -5.17 -11.62
C GLU A 147 -11.68 -4.72 -10.17
N LEU A 148 -12.25 -3.57 -9.79
CA LEU A 148 -12.17 -3.02 -8.44
C LEU A 148 -13.45 -3.32 -7.67
N GLN A 149 -13.33 -3.95 -6.51
CA GLN A 149 -14.45 -4.30 -5.64
C GLN A 149 -14.24 -3.76 -4.23
N GLN A 150 -15.29 -3.21 -3.62
CA GLN A 150 -15.24 -2.86 -2.20
C GLN A 150 -15.53 -4.11 -1.37
N ALA A 151 -14.52 -4.57 -0.63
CA ALA A 151 -14.63 -5.73 0.24
C ALA A 151 -13.63 -5.64 1.39
N ASP A 152 -13.98 -6.28 2.51
CA ASP A 152 -13.04 -6.52 3.60
C ASP A 152 -12.28 -7.83 3.31
N LEU A 153 -11.07 -7.68 2.80
CA LEU A 153 -10.17 -8.71 2.30
C LEU A 153 -10.60 -9.30 0.95
N PHE A 154 -11.10 -10.52 0.89
CA PHE A 154 -11.20 -11.31 -0.33
C PHE A 154 -12.45 -11.02 -1.18
N PRO A 155 -12.32 -11.06 -2.52
CA PRO A 155 -13.46 -11.16 -3.40
C PRO A 155 -14.04 -12.59 -3.38
N PRO A 156 -15.26 -12.80 -3.89
CA PRO A 156 -15.79 -14.15 -4.06
C PRO A 156 -14.95 -15.01 -5.02
N GLY A 157 -14.88 -16.32 -4.74
CA GLY A 157 -14.24 -17.29 -5.63
C GLY A 157 -12.80 -17.63 -5.23
N ARG A 158 -12.08 -18.20 -6.20
CA ARG A 158 -10.68 -18.65 -6.06
C ARG A 158 -9.85 -18.14 -7.21
N ALA A 159 -8.56 -17.96 -6.98
CA ALA A 159 -7.59 -17.56 -8.00
C ALA A 159 -6.31 -18.40 -7.90
N PRO A 160 -5.60 -18.59 -9.01
CA PRO A 160 -4.30 -19.24 -8.99
C PRO A 160 -3.21 -18.38 -8.33
N LEU A 161 -3.43 -17.07 -8.19
CA LEU A 161 -2.55 -16.15 -7.49
C LEU A 161 -3.36 -15.18 -6.64
N VAL A 162 -3.00 -15.05 -5.38
CA VAL A 162 -3.57 -14.07 -4.46
C VAL A 162 -2.43 -13.27 -3.84
N VAL A 163 -2.40 -11.95 -4.06
CA VAL A 163 -1.35 -11.06 -3.57
C VAL A 163 -1.89 -10.15 -2.47
N CYS A 164 -1.10 -9.93 -1.43
CA CYS A 164 -1.42 -8.98 -0.37
C CYS A 164 -0.16 -8.27 0.12
N ASN A 165 -0.23 -6.95 0.22
CA ASN A 165 0.75 -6.13 0.91
C ASN A 165 0.05 -5.42 2.10
N PRO A 166 -0.17 -6.11 3.23
CA PRO A 166 -0.83 -5.51 4.38
C PRO A 166 0.05 -4.45 5.03
N PRO A 167 -0.48 -3.57 5.90
CA PRO A 167 0.36 -2.71 6.72
C PRO A 167 1.34 -3.53 7.57
N TRP A 168 2.58 -3.07 7.66
CA TRP A 168 3.67 -3.91 8.20
C TRP A 168 3.83 -3.86 9.71
N VAL A 169 3.37 -2.79 10.36
CA VAL A 169 3.60 -2.53 11.79
C VAL A 169 2.31 -2.74 12.58
N PRO A 170 2.30 -3.66 13.59
CA PRO A 170 1.11 -3.96 14.40
C PRO A 170 0.91 -2.93 15.50
N ALA A 171 0.68 -1.67 15.13
CA ALA A 171 0.41 -0.57 16.04
C ALA A 171 -0.91 0.12 15.67
N ARG A 172 -1.43 0.92 16.59
CA ARG A 172 -2.64 1.70 16.36
C ARG A 172 -2.35 2.91 15.48
N ALA A 173 -3.14 3.08 14.44
CA ALA A 173 -3.11 4.28 13.62
C ALA A 173 -3.84 5.44 14.33
N ASN A 174 -3.25 6.63 14.31
CA ASN A 174 -3.83 7.85 14.87
C ASN A 174 -4.30 8.84 13.80
N SER A 175 -4.06 8.54 12.54
CA SER A 175 -4.45 9.37 11.39
C SER A 175 -4.74 8.52 10.14
N PRO A 176 -5.48 9.06 9.15
CA PRO A 176 -5.75 8.34 7.89
C PRO A 176 -4.50 7.88 7.15
N ILE A 177 -3.42 8.66 7.17
CA ILE A 177 -2.13 8.28 6.55
C ILE A 177 -1.51 7.09 7.29
N GLU A 178 -1.68 7.02 8.60
CA GLU A 178 -1.09 5.96 9.42
C GLU A 178 -1.80 4.61 9.23
N HIS A 179 -3.09 4.58 8.87
CA HIS A 179 -3.80 3.33 8.53
C HIS A 179 -3.17 2.55 7.37
N ALA A 180 -2.45 3.22 6.50
CA ALA A 180 -1.72 2.59 5.40
C ALA A 180 -0.41 1.90 5.85
N VAL A 181 0.03 2.13 7.10
CA VAL A 181 1.31 1.64 7.66
C VAL A 181 1.08 0.76 8.89
N TYR A 182 0.04 1.05 9.67
CA TYR A 182 -0.25 0.39 10.93
C TYR A 182 -1.47 -0.52 10.83
N ASP A 183 -1.33 -1.75 11.33
CA ASP A 183 -2.37 -2.80 11.39
C ASP A 183 -2.51 -3.26 12.84
N GLU A 184 -3.38 -2.61 13.61
CA GLU A 184 -3.57 -2.91 15.03
C GLU A 184 -3.82 -4.40 15.25
N GLY A 185 -2.98 -5.04 16.07
CA GLY A 185 -3.06 -6.47 16.33
C GLY A 185 -2.78 -7.38 15.13
N SER A 186 -2.22 -6.85 14.03
CA SER A 186 -2.03 -7.57 12.76
C SER A 186 -3.34 -8.14 12.19
N ARG A 187 -4.44 -7.38 12.26
CA ARG A 187 -5.78 -7.84 11.85
C ARG A 187 -5.84 -8.24 10.37
N MET A 188 -5.34 -7.35 9.49
CA MET A 188 -5.34 -7.61 8.04
C MET A 188 -4.45 -8.78 7.70
N LEU A 189 -3.24 -8.84 8.27
CA LEU A 189 -2.31 -9.94 8.06
C LEU A 189 -2.91 -11.30 8.49
N LYS A 190 -3.47 -11.37 9.70
CA LYS A 190 -4.10 -12.59 10.21
C LYS A 190 -5.31 -13.00 9.38
N GLY A 191 -6.17 -12.02 9.03
CA GLY A 191 -7.34 -12.26 8.19
C GLY A 191 -6.96 -12.77 6.80
N PHE A 192 -5.91 -12.20 6.20
CA PHE A 192 -5.36 -12.68 4.94
C PHE A 192 -4.89 -14.13 5.04
N LEU A 193 -4.07 -14.46 6.04
CA LEU A 193 -3.59 -15.84 6.22
C LEU A 193 -4.73 -16.82 6.44
N ALA A 194 -5.67 -16.50 7.34
CA ALA A 194 -6.80 -17.37 7.67
C ALA A 194 -7.73 -17.64 6.46
N GLY A 195 -7.92 -16.64 5.58
CA GLY A 195 -8.79 -16.78 4.41
C GLY A 195 -8.10 -17.33 3.16
N LEU A 196 -6.77 -17.29 3.10
CA LEU A 196 -6.01 -17.56 1.87
C LEU A 196 -6.30 -18.93 1.26
N SER A 197 -6.27 -20.01 2.06
CA SER A 197 -6.50 -21.38 1.57
C SER A 197 -7.87 -21.55 0.90
N ALA A 198 -8.91 -20.86 1.41
CA ALA A 198 -10.26 -20.90 0.83
C ALA A 198 -10.36 -20.17 -0.53
N HIS A 199 -9.45 -19.25 -0.82
CA HIS A 199 -9.45 -18.41 -2.02
C HIS A 199 -8.35 -18.80 -3.03
N LEU A 200 -7.54 -19.82 -2.74
CA LEU A 200 -6.59 -20.38 -3.70
C LEU A 200 -7.22 -21.49 -4.52
N GLU A 201 -6.95 -21.50 -5.82
CA GLU A 201 -7.16 -22.68 -6.66
C GLU A 201 -6.19 -23.80 -6.27
N PRO A 202 -6.49 -25.06 -6.57
CA PRO A 202 -5.54 -26.17 -6.38
C PRO A 202 -4.19 -25.86 -7.07
N GLY A 203 -3.10 -25.90 -6.32
CA GLY A 203 -1.76 -25.55 -6.81
C GLY A 203 -1.48 -24.05 -6.94
N GLY A 204 -2.42 -23.21 -6.57
CA GLY A 204 -2.24 -21.75 -6.55
C GLY A 204 -1.30 -21.27 -5.44
N GLU A 205 -0.88 -20.01 -5.54
CA GLU A 205 0.02 -19.37 -4.58
C GLU A 205 -0.58 -18.10 -3.98
N GLY A 206 -0.38 -17.93 -2.67
CA GLY A 206 -0.52 -16.64 -1.99
C GLY A 206 0.82 -15.92 -1.91
N TRP A 207 0.87 -14.67 -2.32
CA TRP A 207 2.04 -13.83 -2.20
C TRP A 207 1.81 -12.78 -1.11
N LEU A 208 2.44 -12.98 0.04
CA LEU A 208 2.42 -12.05 1.16
C LEU A 208 3.69 -11.19 1.12
N ILE A 209 3.50 -9.89 1.05
CA ILE A 209 4.61 -8.92 1.11
C ILE A 209 4.66 -8.37 2.53
N LEU A 210 5.83 -8.47 3.17
CA LEU A 210 5.98 -8.05 4.56
C LEU A 210 7.41 -7.60 4.83
N SER A 211 7.56 -6.49 5.58
CA SER A 211 8.83 -6.08 6.16
C SER A 211 9.03 -6.73 7.54
N ASP A 212 10.26 -7.05 7.88
CA ASP A 212 10.64 -7.49 9.22
C ASP A 212 10.90 -6.34 10.19
N LEU A 213 10.56 -5.10 9.81
CA LEU A 213 10.70 -3.93 10.69
C LEU A 213 10.00 -4.13 12.04
N ALA A 214 8.81 -4.77 12.05
CA ALA A 214 8.10 -5.08 13.29
C ALA A 214 8.86 -6.06 14.21
N GLU A 215 9.68 -6.93 13.63
CA GLU A 215 10.57 -7.84 14.39
C GLU A 215 11.69 -7.05 15.04
N HIS A 216 12.38 -6.18 14.28
CA HIS A 216 13.42 -5.31 14.79
C HIS A 216 12.95 -4.32 15.86
N LEU A 217 11.68 -3.96 15.84
CA LEU A 217 11.03 -3.13 16.85
C LEU A 217 10.49 -3.93 18.05
N GLY A 218 10.62 -5.25 18.07
CA GLY A 218 10.09 -6.12 19.12
C GLY A 218 8.56 -6.19 19.18
N LEU A 219 7.86 -5.78 18.11
CA LEU A 219 6.40 -5.71 18.05
C LEU A 219 5.75 -7.01 17.57
N ARG A 220 6.46 -7.78 16.73
CA ARG A 220 6.00 -9.06 16.20
C ARG A 220 7.20 -9.95 15.89
N PRO A 221 7.53 -10.92 16.75
CA PRO A 221 8.57 -11.91 16.49
C PRO A 221 8.28 -12.76 15.23
N ARG A 222 9.32 -13.22 14.55
CA ARG A 222 9.23 -14.05 13.34
C ARG A 222 8.43 -15.33 13.61
N GLU A 223 8.61 -15.92 14.77
CA GLU A 223 7.94 -17.14 15.20
C GLU A 223 6.43 -17.00 15.19
N HIS A 224 5.90 -15.81 15.51
CA HIS A 224 4.46 -15.56 15.46
C HIS A 224 3.95 -15.58 14.01
N LEU A 225 4.66 -14.99 13.05
CA LEU A 225 4.29 -15.05 11.64
C LEU A 225 4.26 -16.51 11.14
N LEU A 226 5.31 -17.29 11.46
CA LEU A 226 5.40 -18.68 11.04
C LEU A 226 4.31 -19.56 11.69
N ALA A 227 3.99 -19.31 12.95
CA ALA A 227 2.89 -19.99 13.64
C ALA A 227 1.54 -19.69 12.96
N TRP A 228 1.23 -18.41 12.66
CA TRP A 228 -0.02 -18.06 11.98
C TRP A 228 -0.13 -18.65 10.57
N ILE A 229 0.99 -18.75 9.84
CA ILE A 229 1.02 -19.44 8.53
C ILE A 229 0.65 -20.91 8.71
N ALA A 230 1.26 -21.61 9.68
CA ALA A 230 1.00 -23.02 9.94
C ALA A 230 -0.43 -23.27 10.46
N GLU A 231 -0.91 -22.44 11.40
CA GLU A 231 -2.27 -22.48 11.94
C GLU A 231 -3.34 -22.28 10.87
N ALA A 232 -3.04 -21.49 9.83
CA ALA A 232 -3.90 -21.29 8.67
C ALA A 232 -3.88 -22.45 7.66
N GLY A 233 -3.16 -23.54 7.93
CA GLY A 233 -3.00 -24.67 7.00
C GLY A 233 -2.22 -24.30 5.75
N LEU A 234 -1.25 -23.39 5.89
CA LEU A 234 -0.40 -22.93 4.80
C LEU A 234 1.04 -23.40 4.99
N VAL A 235 1.75 -23.52 3.87
CA VAL A 235 3.18 -23.83 3.83
C VAL A 235 3.93 -22.76 3.04
N VAL A 236 5.16 -22.47 3.44
CA VAL A 236 6.06 -21.57 2.71
C VAL A 236 6.71 -22.34 1.57
N ARG A 237 6.40 -21.99 0.32
CA ARG A 237 7.01 -22.53 -0.89
C ARG A 237 8.33 -21.87 -1.26
N GLY A 238 8.50 -20.62 -0.83
CA GLY A 238 9.71 -19.85 -1.07
C GLY A 238 9.60 -18.44 -0.54
N ARG A 239 10.72 -17.74 -0.51
CA ARG A 239 10.82 -16.34 -0.07
C ARG A 239 11.83 -15.59 -0.95
N HIS A 240 11.48 -14.38 -1.34
CA HIS A 240 12.36 -13.45 -2.01
C HIS A 240 12.54 -12.22 -1.15
N ASP A 241 13.78 -11.83 -0.91
CA ASP A 241 14.15 -10.76 0.01
C ASP A 241 14.80 -9.60 -0.72
N VAL A 242 14.55 -8.37 -0.25
CA VAL A 242 15.22 -7.16 -0.71
C VAL A 242 15.49 -6.22 0.45
N LYS A 243 16.65 -5.59 0.46
CA LYS A 243 16.96 -4.52 1.44
C LYS A 243 16.43 -3.18 0.97
N PRO A 244 15.92 -2.33 1.88
CA PRO A 244 15.52 -0.97 1.53
C PRO A 244 16.70 -0.16 1.02
N VAL A 245 16.46 0.62 -0.04
CA VAL A 245 17.47 1.52 -0.64
C VAL A 245 17.16 3.01 -0.43
N HIS A 246 16.15 3.35 0.39
CA HIS A 246 15.71 4.72 0.60
C HIS A 246 16.62 5.49 1.58
N ALA A 247 16.68 6.82 1.42
CA ALA A 247 17.58 7.70 2.19
C ALA A 247 17.41 7.61 3.73
N LYS A 248 16.18 7.36 4.23
CA LYS A 248 15.95 7.20 5.68
C LYS A 248 16.58 5.93 6.26
N ALA A 249 16.87 4.91 5.47
CA ALA A 249 17.60 3.73 5.95
C ALA A 249 19.08 4.05 6.22
N ALA A 250 19.60 5.09 5.57
CA ALA A 250 20.98 5.56 5.74
C ALA A 250 21.11 6.75 6.71
N ASP A 251 20.01 7.28 7.26
CA ASP A 251 20.01 8.44 8.15
C ASP A 251 20.36 8.03 9.59
N ALA A 252 21.62 8.20 9.98
CA ALA A 252 22.12 7.87 11.31
C ALA A 252 21.50 8.73 12.45
N GLN A 253 20.79 9.82 12.13
CA GLN A 253 20.12 10.68 13.12
C GLN A 253 18.67 10.24 13.39
N ASP A 254 18.12 9.31 12.58
CA ASP A 254 16.80 8.72 12.83
C ASP A 254 16.84 7.85 14.09
N ALA A 255 15.95 8.09 15.04
CA ALA A 255 15.82 7.27 16.26
C ALA A 255 15.57 5.77 15.97
N LEU A 256 15.06 5.44 14.78
CA LEU A 256 14.81 4.07 14.31
C LEU A 256 15.88 3.59 13.32
N HIS A 257 17.01 4.30 13.20
CA HIS A 257 18.05 4.00 12.21
C HIS A 257 18.51 2.54 12.26
N ALA A 258 18.82 2.01 13.45
CA ALA A 258 19.29 0.62 13.58
C ALA A 258 18.28 -0.39 13.04
N ALA A 259 16.98 -0.24 13.37
CA ALA A 259 15.92 -1.10 12.88
C ALA A 259 15.71 -0.96 11.36
N ARG A 260 15.74 0.28 10.84
CA ARG A 260 15.57 0.55 9.40
C ARG A 260 16.76 0.12 8.55
N ALA A 261 17.97 0.20 9.07
CA ALA A 261 19.17 -0.27 8.38
C ALA A 261 19.24 -1.81 8.32
N ALA A 262 18.68 -2.48 9.32
CA ALA A 262 18.57 -3.95 9.36
C ALA A 262 17.37 -4.49 8.58
N GLU A 263 16.36 -3.65 8.27
CA GLU A 263 15.09 -4.02 7.64
C GLU A 263 15.30 -4.81 6.34
N VAL A 264 14.49 -5.87 6.20
CA VAL A 264 14.37 -6.67 4.98
C VAL A 264 12.91 -6.75 4.59
N THR A 265 12.59 -6.39 3.37
CA THR A 265 11.25 -6.62 2.78
C THR A 265 11.26 -7.94 2.06
N SER A 266 10.29 -8.80 2.38
CA SER A 266 10.17 -10.15 1.85
C SER A 266 8.86 -10.35 1.12
N LEU A 267 8.90 -11.06 0.00
CA LEU A 267 7.75 -11.68 -0.64
C LEU A 267 7.75 -13.15 -0.26
N TRP A 268 6.79 -13.55 0.57
CA TRP A 268 6.55 -14.91 0.98
C TRP A 268 5.60 -15.59 -0.01
N ARG A 269 6.03 -16.68 -0.61
CA ARG A 269 5.20 -17.53 -1.48
C ARG A 269 4.60 -18.63 -0.64
N LEU A 270 3.29 -18.57 -0.45
CA LEU A 270 2.51 -19.47 0.40
C LEU A 270 1.64 -20.37 -0.47
N ALA A 271 1.38 -21.59 0.00
CA ALA A 271 0.41 -22.49 -0.63
C ALA A 271 -0.39 -23.22 0.45
N ALA A 272 -1.55 -23.77 0.11
CA ALA A 272 -2.25 -24.70 0.97
C ALA A 272 -1.36 -25.93 1.26
N ALA A 273 -1.42 -26.43 2.51
CA ALA A 273 -0.63 -27.57 2.98
C ALA A 273 -1.06 -28.89 2.29
#